data_966f03f32521d0e89ffcf7403c7ed25b
#
_entry.id   966f03f32521d0e89ffcf7403c7ed25b
#
_cell.length_a   1.000
_cell.length_b   1.000
_cell.length_c   1.000
_cell.angle_alpha   90.00
_cell.angle_beta   90.00
_cell.angle_gamma   90.00
#
_symmetry.space_group_name_H-M   'P 1'
#
loop_
_entity.id
_entity.type
_entity.pdbx_description
1 polymer ?
#
loop_
_entity_poly.entity_id
_entity_poly.type
_entity_poly.pdbx_seq_one_letter_code
_entity_poly.pdbx_strand_id
1 'polypeptide(L)'
;MTRENIFVRSLESCETMANASVICADKTGTLTQNEMTVVAASVGIHAKFVRKPYRFLGGEVSRGSIPGNFGPAGDLSSPNLAITPELAKLSHAAITVISTTFEDLDPETGAAVFIRSKTDTALLKFARELGWTDVKHPREATNILQMIPFSSDRRSVGCVVKLPNGGHRLYINGASELLTKGCTHYAANGATRGGGVETAPIGKAEGDSISCTIKSYASHALRTIALCYRDFSHWPPNGARVTDNGEVRKVFLFGTPNV
;
A
#
# COMPACT_ATOMS: atom_id res chain seq x y z
N MET A 1 -16.98 -8.06 -37.72
CA MET A 1 -16.96 -6.85 -36.91
C MET A 1 -18.02 -6.87 -35.83
N THR A 2 -19.29 -7.04 -36.13
CA THR A 2 -20.35 -7.13 -35.10
C THR A 2 -20.16 -8.34 -34.14
N ARG A 3 -19.60 -9.48 -34.63
CA ARG A 3 -19.26 -10.64 -33.76
C ARG A 3 -18.11 -10.38 -32.79
N GLU A 4 -17.28 -9.37 -33.05
CA GLU A 4 -16.11 -8.99 -32.25
C GLU A 4 -16.42 -7.76 -31.36
N ASN A 5 -17.68 -7.37 -31.23
CA ASN A 5 -18.11 -6.17 -30.51
C ASN A 5 -17.41 -4.86 -30.95
N ILE A 6 -17.03 -4.81 -32.23
CA ILE A 6 -16.39 -3.64 -32.81
C ILE A 6 -17.44 -2.78 -33.52
N PHE A 7 -17.62 -1.54 -33.06
CA PHE A 7 -18.50 -0.56 -33.67
C PHE A 7 -17.71 0.34 -34.63
N VAL A 8 -18.02 0.25 -35.93
CA VAL A 8 -17.39 1.05 -36.99
C VAL A 8 -18.35 2.16 -37.42
N ARG A 9 -17.97 3.41 -37.22
CA ARG A 9 -18.77 4.58 -37.63
C ARG A 9 -18.66 4.91 -39.11
N SER A 10 -17.47 4.72 -39.70
CA SER A 10 -17.20 4.98 -41.12
C SER A 10 -16.40 3.83 -41.71
N LEU A 11 -16.84 3.31 -42.87
CA LEU A 11 -16.14 2.23 -43.59
C LEU A 11 -14.77 2.69 -44.14
N GLU A 12 -14.64 3.97 -44.53
CA GLU A 12 -13.36 4.56 -44.99
C GLU A 12 -12.28 4.49 -43.91
N SER A 13 -12.67 4.56 -42.63
CA SER A 13 -11.74 4.40 -41.53
C SER A 13 -11.08 3.02 -41.50
N CYS A 14 -11.74 1.99 -41.99
CA CYS A 14 -11.20 0.63 -42.07
C CYS A 14 -10.07 0.54 -43.09
N GLU A 15 -10.19 1.22 -44.24
CA GLU A 15 -9.13 1.25 -45.25
C GLU A 15 -7.90 2.03 -44.76
N THR A 16 -8.12 3.17 -44.11
CA THR A 16 -7.04 3.95 -43.48
C THR A 16 -6.32 3.14 -42.41
N MET A 17 -7.05 2.43 -41.56
CA MET A 17 -6.46 1.57 -40.53
C MET A 17 -5.72 0.36 -41.10
N ALA A 18 -6.20 -0.21 -42.20
CA ALA A 18 -5.55 -1.35 -42.85
C ALA A 18 -4.17 -1.00 -43.44
N ASN A 19 -3.97 0.28 -43.80
CA ASN A 19 -2.70 0.79 -44.32
C ASN A 19 -1.76 1.37 -43.26
N ALA A 20 -2.15 1.32 -41.97
CA ALA A 20 -1.31 1.81 -40.89
C ALA A 20 -0.05 0.94 -40.73
N SER A 21 1.13 1.54 -40.87
CA SER A 21 2.41 0.90 -40.64
C SER A 21 2.91 0.99 -39.20
N VAL A 22 2.35 1.93 -38.41
CA VAL A 22 2.69 2.15 -37.02
C VAL A 22 1.41 2.37 -36.23
N ILE A 23 1.29 1.70 -35.09
CA ILE A 23 0.18 1.83 -34.16
C ILE A 23 0.74 2.33 -32.82
N CYS A 24 0.33 3.55 -32.41
CA CYS A 24 0.63 4.09 -31.10
C CYS A 24 -0.56 3.89 -30.19
N ALA A 25 -0.40 3.10 -29.14
CA ALA A 25 -1.44 2.86 -28.15
C ALA A 25 -1.03 3.40 -26.80
N ASP A 26 -1.95 4.05 -26.08
CA ASP A 26 -1.72 4.36 -24.67
C ASP A 26 -1.68 3.04 -23.88
N LYS A 27 -0.81 3.01 -22.86
CA LYS A 27 -0.64 1.81 -22.04
C LYS A 27 -1.81 1.62 -21.09
N THR A 28 -2.23 2.70 -20.42
CA THR A 28 -3.16 2.60 -19.29
C THR A 28 -4.62 2.61 -19.76
N GLY A 29 -5.34 1.51 -19.49
CA GLY A 29 -6.73 1.33 -19.91
C GLY A 29 -6.90 0.79 -21.32
N THR A 30 -5.84 0.75 -22.13
CA THR A 30 -5.83 0.14 -23.47
C THR A 30 -5.09 -1.21 -23.45
N LEU A 31 -3.85 -1.23 -22.97
CA LEU A 31 -3.06 -2.45 -22.84
C LEU A 31 -3.20 -3.10 -21.45
N THR A 32 -3.79 -2.40 -20.50
CA THR A 32 -4.03 -2.87 -19.13
C THR A 32 -5.48 -2.63 -18.74
N GLN A 33 -5.98 -3.43 -17.81
CA GLN A 33 -7.33 -3.26 -17.25
C GLN A 33 -7.47 -2.04 -16.34
N ASN A 34 -6.39 -1.25 -16.18
CA ASN A 34 -6.37 -0.09 -15.31
C ASN A 34 -6.70 -0.41 -13.83
N GLU A 35 -6.51 -1.65 -13.44
CA GLU A 35 -6.72 -2.16 -12.10
C GLU A 35 -5.37 -2.48 -11.45
N MET A 36 -5.24 -2.16 -10.16
CA MET A 36 -4.06 -2.49 -9.37
C MET A 36 -4.38 -3.60 -8.38
N THR A 37 -3.45 -4.53 -8.24
CA THR A 37 -3.54 -5.63 -7.28
C THR A 37 -2.23 -5.76 -6.50
N VAL A 38 -2.31 -6.19 -5.25
CA VAL A 38 -1.14 -6.51 -4.45
C VAL A 38 -0.64 -7.90 -4.87
N VAL A 39 0.58 -7.97 -5.38
CA VAL A 39 1.21 -9.21 -5.86
C VAL A 39 2.34 -9.70 -4.96
N ALA A 40 2.90 -8.81 -4.15
CA ALA A 40 3.93 -9.15 -3.17
C ALA A 40 3.83 -8.24 -1.94
N ALA A 41 4.22 -8.76 -0.79
CA ALA A 41 4.31 -8.02 0.46
C ALA A 41 5.58 -8.41 1.20
N SER A 42 6.14 -7.48 1.97
CA SER A 42 7.27 -7.72 2.87
C SER A 42 6.97 -7.14 4.24
N VAL A 43 7.23 -7.92 5.27
CA VAL A 43 7.13 -7.48 6.66
C VAL A 43 8.53 -7.54 7.27
N GLY A 44 9.01 -6.37 7.71
CA GLY A 44 10.40 -6.24 8.14
C GLY A 44 11.36 -6.61 7.02
N ILE A 45 12.44 -7.31 7.40
CA ILE A 45 13.50 -7.72 6.48
C ILE A 45 13.44 -9.21 6.11
N HIS A 46 12.74 -10.02 6.88
CA HIS A 46 12.77 -11.48 6.76
C HIS A 46 11.50 -12.09 6.14
N ALA A 47 10.33 -11.58 6.50
CA ALA A 47 9.07 -12.14 6.05
C ALA A 47 8.66 -11.55 4.70
N LYS A 48 8.59 -12.40 3.69
CA LYS A 48 8.19 -12.04 2.31
C LYS A 48 7.10 -12.97 1.83
N PHE A 49 6.15 -12.40 1.10
CA PHE A 49 4.99 -13.10 0.59
C PHE A 49 4.79 -12.72 -0.86
N VAL A 50 4.48 -13.69 -1.71
CA VAL A 50 4.24 -13.49 -3.14
C VAL A 50 2.96 -14.22 -3.53
N ARG A 51 2.10 -13.57 -4.33
CA ARG A 51 0.88 -14.20 -4.87
C ARG A 51 1.25 -15.21 -5.94
N LYS A 52 0.69 -16.41 -5.87
CA LYS A 52 0.79 -17.42 -6.92
C LYS A 52 -0.45 -17.33 -7.85
N PRO A 53 -0.32 -17.52 -9.16
CA PRO A 53 0.90 -17.83 -9.92
C PRO A 53 1.56 -16.57 -10.53
N TYR A 54 2.13 -15.69 -9.72
CA TYR A 54 2.83 -14.53 -10.26
C TYR A 54 4.20 -14.97 -10.81
N ARG A 55 4.38 -14.85 -12.13
CA ARG A 55 5.69 -15.09 -12.78
C ARG A 55 6.40 -13.75 -12.95
N PHE A 56 7.53 -13.59 -12.30
CA PHE A 56 8.43 -12.48 -12.62
C PHE A 56 8.99 -12.69 -14.04
N LEU A 57 9.00 -11.65 -14.88
CA LEU A 57 9.57 -11.69 -16.21
C LEU A 57 11.05 -12.14 -16.13
N GLY A 58 11.35 -13.34 -16.63
CA GLY A 58 12.73 -13.85 -16.68
C GLY A 58 12.98 -15.25 -16.14
N GLY A 59 11.99 -15.98 -15.71
CA GLY A 59 12.15 -17.36 -15.27
C GLY A 59 11.04 -17.87 -14.40
N GLU A 60 10.85 -19.18 -14.37
CA GLU A 60 10.03 -19.85 -13.37
C GLU A 60 10.66 -19.54 -12.01
N VAL A 61 9.94 -18.83 -11.17
CA VAL A 61 10.30 -18.75 -9.75
C VAL A 61 10.04 -20.14 -9.17
N SER A 62 11.06 -20.99 -9.30
CA SER A 62 11.16 -22.23 -8.56
C SER A 62 10.92 -21.86 -7.10
N ARG A 63 9.87 -22.43 -6.50
CA ARG A 63 9.53 -22.35 -5.08
C ARG A 63 10.41 -21.39 -4.26
N GLY A 64 10.03 -20.11 -4.20
CA GLY A 64 10.44 -19.26 -3.09
C GLY A 64 11.65 -18.36 -3.24
N SER A 65 12.11 -18.01 -4.44
CA SER A 65 13.25 -17.09 -4.57
C SER A 65 12.85 -15.77 -5.23
N ILE A 66 12.67 -14.73 -4.44
CA ILE A 66 12.85 -13.36 -4.91
C ILE A 66 14.36 -13.17 -5.11
N PRO A 67 14.82 -12.55 -6.24
CA PRO A 67 16.25 -12.32 -6.45
C PRO A 67 16.86 -11.51 -5.30
N GLY A 68 17.91 -12.06 -4.70
CA GLY A 68 18.53 -11.58 -3.48
C GLY A 68 18.45 -12.66 -2.41
N ASN A 69 19.45 -12.78 -1.58
CA ASN A 69 19.69 -13.84 -0.58
C ASN A 69 18.58 -13.94 0.49
N PHE A 70 17.33 -14.15 0.06
CA PHE A 70 16.12 -14.11 0.87
C PHE A 70 15.56 -15.52 1.01
N GLY A 71 15.19 -15.88 2.22
CA GLY A 71 14.54 -17.14 2.53
C GLY A 71 13.25 -17.39 1.73
N PRO A 72 12.62 -18.56 1.87
CA PRO A 72 11.44 -18.93 1.10
C PRO A 72 10.31 -17.91 1.31
N ALA A 73 9.75 -17.39 0.23
CA ALA A 73 8.60 -16.51 0.28
C ALA A 73 7.34 -17.31 0.63
N GLY A 74 6.54 -16.81 1.56
CA GLY A 74 5.22 -17.33 1.88
C GLY A 74 4.24 -17.07 0.72
N ASP A 75 3.13 -17.82 0.72
CA ASP A 75 2.05 -17.61 -0.24
C ASP A 75 1.12 -16.49 0.21
N LEU A 76 1.05 -15.40 -0.57
CA LEU A 76 0.19 -14.26 -0.29
C LEU A 76 -1.30 -14.59 -0.42
N SER A 77 -1.65 -15.63 -1.17
CA SER A 77 -3.04 -16.05 -1.38
C SER A 77 -3.56 -16.95 -0.25
N SER A 78 -2.69 -17.33 0.69
CA SER A 78 -3.11 -18.14 1.84
C SER A 78 -3.82 -17.27 2.88
N PRO A 79 -5.04 -17.63 3.32
CA PRO A 79 -5.74 -16.91 4.39
C PRO A 79 -5.01 -17.00 5.73
N ASN A 80 -4.11 -17.95 5.89
CA ASN A 80 -3.20 -18.09 7.03
C ASN A 80 -1.84 -17.48 6.70
N LEU A 81 -1.83 -16.21 6.27
CA LEU A 81 -0.58 -15.47 6.17
C LEU A 81 0.14 -15.60 7.53
N ALA A 82 1.40 -16.05 7.51
CA ALA A 82 2.16 -16.27 8.74
C ALA A 82 2.60 -14.92 9.37
N ILE A 83 1.60 -14.08 9.66
CA ILE A 83 1.76 -12.82 10.39
C ILE A 83 1.02 -12.91 11.73
N THR A 84 1.57 -12.25 12.74
CA THR A 84 0.95 -12.25 14.06
C THR A 84 -0.38 -11.49 14.04
N PRO A 85 -1.35 -11.88 14.90
CA PRO A 85 -2.64 -11.19 14.97
C PRO A 85 -2.52 -9.69 15.26
N GLU A 86 -1.53 -9.29 16.05
CA GLU A 86 -1.24 -7.90 16.39
C GLU A 86 -0.79 -7.10 15.16
N LEU A 87 0.09 -7.68 14.36
CA LEU A 87 0.56 -7.08 13.11
C LEU A 87 -0.57 -7.03 12.07
N ALA A 88 -1.40 -8.07 12.00
CA ALA A 88 -2.59 -8.09 11.15
C ALA A 88 -3.55 -6.95 11.52
N LYS A 89 -3.86 -6.77 12.82
CA LYS A 89 -4.70 -5.66 13.31
C LYS A 89 -4.10 -4.30 12.97
N LEU A 90 -2.79 -4.13 13.19
CA LEU A 90 -2.10 -2.87 12.89
C LEU A 90 -2.14 -2.55 11.39
N SER A 91 -1.87 -3.54 10.54
CA SER A 91 -1.88 -3.39 9.09
C SER A 91 -3.29 -3.10 8.57
N HIS A 92 -4.30 -3.82 9.08
CA HIS A 92 -5.69 -3.58 8.75
C HIS A 92 -6.13 -2.17 9.11
N ALA A 93 -5.84 -1.71 10.34
CA ALA A 93 -6.13 -0.35 10.77
C ALA A 93 -5.42 0.69 9.87
N ALA A 94 -4.15 0.49 9.55
CA ALA A 94 -3.40 1.38 8.66
C ALA A 94 -4.05 1.49 7.27
N ILE A 95 -4.49 0.37 6.69
CA ILE A 95 -5.12 0.36 5.37
C ILE A 95 -6.51 1.02 5.41
N THR A 96 -7.34 0.67 6.40
CA THR A 96 -8.75 1.12 6.45
C THR A 96 -8.90 2.57 6.88
N VAL A 97 -8.13 3.02 7.87
CA VAL A 97 -8.25 4.38 8.42
C VAL A 97 -7.67 5.44 7.48
N ILE A 98 -6.57 5.13 6.78
CA ILE A 98 -5.97 6.06 5.79
C ILE A 98 -6.84 6.14 4.52
N SER A 99 -7.51 5.05 4.15
CA SER A 99 -8.27 5.00 2.90
C SER A 99 -9.31 6.12 2.84
N THR A 100 -9.27 6.89 1.76
CA THR A 100 -10.29 7.88 1.40
C THR A 100 -11.33 7.29 0.44
N THR A 101 -11.22 6.01 0.17
CA THR A 101 -12.07 5.29 -0.77
C THR A 101 -13.41 4.94 -0.10
N PHE A 102 -14.50 5.20 -0.79
CA PHE A 102 -15.85 4.79 -0.36
C PHE A 102 -16.24 3.50 -1.07
N GLU A 103 -16.93 2.63 -0.33
CA GLU A 103 -17.68 1.53 -0.94
C GLU A 103 -18.97 2.10 -1.52
N ASP A 104 -19.16 1.89 -2.80
CA ASP A 104 -20.43 2.10 -3.48
C ASP A 104 -20.90 0.81 -4.12
N LEU A 105 -22.18 0.69 -4.41
CA LEU A 105 -22.70 -0.47 -5.12
C LEU A 105 -22.71 -0.14 -6.61
N ASP A 106 -22.12 -1.01 -7.40
CA ASP A 106 -22.22 -0.94 -8.84
C ASP A 106 -23.72 -1.05 -9.23
N PRO A 107 -24.27 -0.05 -9.91
CA PRO A 107 -25.69 -0.04 -10.25
C PRO A 107 -26.11 -1.16 -11.18
N GLU A 108 -25.19 -1.77 -11.95
CA GLU A 108 -25.47 -2.84 -12.89
C GLU A 108 -25.30 -4.23 -12.27
N THR A 109 -24.27 -4.41 -11.43
CA THR A 109 -23.94 -5.74 -10.89
C THR A 109 -24.31 -5.92 -9.42
N GLY A 110 -24.65 -4.83 -8.70
CA GLY A 110 -24.89 -4.83 -7.25
C GLY A 110 -23.65 -5.17 -6.42
N ALA A 111 -22.49 -5.31 -7.05
CA ALA A 111 -21.24 -5.61 -6.37
C ALA A 111 -20.68 -4.36 -5.68
N ALA A 112 -20.06 -4.53 -4.51
CA ALA A 112 -19.37 -3.45 -3.84
C ALA A 112 -18.11 -3.03 -4.62
N VAL A 113 -18.13 -1.80 -5.12
CA VAL A 113 -17.03 -1.20 -5.89
C VAL A 113 -16.40 -0.07 -5.07
N PHE A 114 -15.08 -0.05 -5.06
CA PHE A 114 -14.34 1.03 -4.41
C PHE A 114 -14.11 2.19 -5.37
N ILE A 115 -14.62 3.37 -5.00
CA ILE A 115 -14.48 4.58 -5.81
C ILE A 115 -13.37 5.45 -5.23
N ARG A 116 -12.39 5.85 -5.99
CA ARG A 116 -11.36 6.91 -5.92
C ARG A 116 -9.94 6.43 -6.21
N SER A 117 -9.10 6.24 -5.20
CA SER A 117 -7.68 5.91 -5.38
C SER A 117 -7.49 4.44 -5.76
N LYS A 118 -6.88 4.16 -6.91
CA LYS A 118 -6.57 2.79 -7.33
C LYS A 118 -5.64 2.06 -6.35
N THR A 119 -4.75 2.80 -5.72
CA THR A 119 -3.84 2.29 -4.70
C THR A 119 -4.60 1.86 -3.45
N ASP A 120 -5.50 2.72 -2.96
CA ASP A 120 -6.32 2.40 -1.79
C ASP A 120 -7.24 1.21 -2.09
N THR A 121 -7.84 1.20 -3.29
CA THR A 121 -8.66 0.07 -3.76
C THR A 121 -7.88 -1.24 -3.75
N ALA A 122 -6.63 -1.24 -4.24
CA ALA A 122 -5.78 -2.42 -4.25
C ALA A 122 -5.47 -2.92 -2.83
N LEU A 123 -5.17 -2.00 -1.90
CA LEU A 123 -4.91 -2.33 -0.50
C LEU A 123 -6.17 -2.86 0.21
N LEU A 124 -7.34 -2.27 -0.04
CA LEU A 124 -8.60 -2.75 0.54
C LEU A 124 -9.02 -4.11 0.00
N LYS A 125 -8.86 -4.36 -1.32
CA LYS A 125 -9.07 -5.68 -1.91
C LYS A 125 -8.14 -6.71 -1.29
N PHE A 126 -6.87 -6.36 -1.11
CA PHE A 126 -5.89 -7.21 -0.45
C PHE A 126 -6.27 -7.52 1.00
N ALA A 127 -6.72 -6.53 1.76
CA ALA A 127 -7.21 -6.74 3.12
C ALA A 127 -8.39 -7.75 3.16
N ARG A 128 -9.34 -7.64 2.23
CA ARG A 128 -10.46 -8.60 2.10
C ARG A 128 -9.99 -10.01 1.78
N GLU A 129 -9.03 -10.16 0.89
CA GLU A 129 -8.46 -11.46 0.52
C GLU A 129 -7.79 -12.15 1.72
N LEU A 130 -7.22 -11.37 2.64
CA LEU A 130 -6.67 -11.86 3.90
C LEU A 130 -7.74 -12.18 4.96
N GLY A 131 -9.03 -12.04 4.62
CA GLY A 131 -10.12 -12.26 5.56
C GLY A 131 -10.42 -11.07 6.48
N TRP A 132 -9.78 -9.91 6.25
CA TRP A 132 -10.05 -8.68 7.00
C TRP A 132 -11.24 -7.95 6.38
N THR A 133 -12.43 -8.54 6.55
CA THR A 133 -13.64 -8.11 5.80
C THR A 133 -14.28 -6.84 6.30
N ASP A 134 -14.04 -6.48 7.55
CA ASP A 134 -14.65 -5.30 8.15
C ASP A 134 -13.81 -4.05 7.88
N VAL A 135 -14.19 -3.32 6.83
CA VAL A 135 -13.51 -2.08 6.42
C VAL A 135 -14.17 -0.86 7.06
N LYS A 136 -15.48 -0.91 7.33
CA LYS A 136 -16.26 0.23 7.84
C LYS A 136 -16.08 0.43 9.33
N HIS A 137 -16.28 -0.63 10.10
CA HIS A 137 -16.24 -0.57 11.56
C HIS A 137 -14.94 -0.01 12.14
N PRO A 138 -13.74 -0.41 11.71
CA PRO A 138 -12.51 0.18 12.23
C PRO A 138 -12.40 1.68 11.98
N ARG A 139 -12.91 2.15 10.84
CA ARG A 139 -12.87 3.57 10.49
C ARG A 139 -13.88 4.40 11.30
N GLU A 140 -15.10 3.88 11.46
CA GLU A 140 -16.15 4.55 12.24
C GLU A 140 -15.86 4.53 13.75
N ALA A 141 -15.28 3.43 14.24
CA ALA A 141 -14.89 3.29 15.63
C ALA A 141 -13.63 4.10 15.99
N THR A 142 -12.86 4.56 15.00
CA THR A 142 -11.60 5.26 15.23
C THR A 142 -11.82 6.78 15.27
N ASN A 143 -11.39 7.42 16.36
CA ASN A 143 -11.44 8.88 16.48
C ASN A 143 -10.31 9.50 15.63
N ILE A 144 -10.66 9.94 14.41
CA ILE A 144 -9.75 10.59 13.47
C ILE A 144 -9.63 12.06 13.87
N LEU A 145 -8.43 12.50 14.21
CA LEU A 145 -8.15 13.88 14.58
C LEU A 145 -7.76 14.74 13.38
N GLN A 146 -6.97 14.16 12.46
CA GLN A 146 -6.50 14.87 11.29
C GLN A 146 -6.25 13.92 10.12
N MET A 147 -6.74 14.27 8.94
CA MET A 147 -6.36 13.65 7.68
C MET A 147 -5.27 14.47 7.01
N ILE A 148 -4.25 13.78 6.49
CA ILE A 148 -3.15 14.39 5.75
C ILE A 148 -3.28 13.92 4.30
N PRO A 149 -3.87 14.75 3.41
CA PRO A 149 -4.15 14.34 2.04
C PRO A 149 -2.87 14.05 1.27
N PHE A 150 -2.99 13.29 0.18
CA PHE A 150 -1.87 12.99 -0.69
C PHE A 150 -1.24 14.28 -1.25
N SER A 151 0.09 14.32 -1.28
CA SER A 151 0.86 15.35 -1.94
C SER A 151 1.91 14.71 -2.83
N SER A 152 2.06 15.23 -4.05
CA SER A 152 3.08 14.76 -5.01
C SER A 152 4.50 14.98 -4.49
N ASP A 153 4.74 16.02 -3.70
CA ASP A 153 6.05 16.30 -3.11
C ASP A 153 6.41 15.26 -2.04
N ARG A 154 5.44 14.94 -1.16
CA ARG A 154 5.63 13.94 -0.12
C ARG A 154 5.46 12.52 -0.61
N ARG A 155 4.73 12.33 -1.70
CA ARG A 155 4.32 11.01 -2.25
C ARG A 155 3.73 10.10 -1.18
N SER A 156 2.97 10.69 -0.27
CA SER A 156 2.38 9.99 0.87
C SER A 156 1.06 10.60 1.30
N VAL A 157 0.24 9.79 1.93
CA VAL A 157 -1.02 10.14 2.59
C VAL A 157 -0.97 9.64 4.02
N GLY A 158 -1.63 10.30 4.96
CA GLY A 158 -1.61 9.88 6.35
C GLY A 158 -2.88 10.26 7.10
N CYS A 159 -2.99 9.72 8.28
CA CYS A 159 -4.10 9.96 9.19
C CYS A 159 -3.64 9.90 10.63
N VAL A 160 -4.06 10.86 11.44
CA VAL A 160 -3.79 10.88 12.89
C VAL A 160 -5.04 10.46 13.62
N VAL A 161 -4.90 9.48 14.49
CA VAL A 161 -5.99 8.93 15.28
C VAL A 161 -5.68 9.01 16.78
N LYS A 162 -6.72 9.12 17.58
CA LYS A 162 -6.63 8.99 19.04
C LYS A 162 -6.76 7.51 19.43
N LEU A 163 -5.82 7.03 20.22
CA LEU A 163 -5.82 5.67 20.74
C LEU A 163 -6.68 5.56 22.01
N PRO A 164 -7.22 4.37 22.33
CA PRO A 164 -8.01 4.16 23.55
C PRO A 164 -7.27 4.48 24.85
N ASN A 165 -5.94 4.34 24.85
CA ASN A 165 -5.07 4.65 25.99
C ASN A 165 -4.76 6.14 26.16
N GLY A 166 -5.41 7.03 25.37
CA GLY A 166 -5.19 8.47 25.39
C GLY A 166 -4.02 8.96 24.54
N GLY A 167 -3.16 8.08 24.03
CA GLY A 167 -2.11 8.39 23.08
C GLY A 167 -2.66 8.69 21.68
N HIS A 168 -1.76 9.03 20.78
CA HIS A 168 -2.09 9.37 19.40
C HIS A 168 -1.21 8.55 18.46
N ARG A 169 -1.75 8.12 17.34
CA ARG A 169 -0.99 7.40 16.30
C ARG A 169 -1.18 8.06 14.96
N LEU A 170 -0.07 8.36 14.32
CA LEU A 170 -0.03 8.71 12.90
C LEU A 170 0.16 7.42 12.10
N TYR A 171 -0.77 7.11 11.25
CA TYR A 171 -0.60 6.16 10.16
C TYR A 171 -0.23 6.91 8.89
N ILE A 172 0.70 6.35 8.11
CA ILE A 172 1.10 6.91 6.84
C ILE A 172 1.39 5.80 5.83
N ASN A 173 0.92 5.99 4.61
CA ASN A 173 1.32 5.17 3.48
C ASN A 173 1.87 6.02 2.33
N GLY A 174 2.72 5.45 1.51
CA GLY A 174 3.31 6.15 0.39
C GLY A 174 4.51 5.46 -0.21
N ALA A 175 5.27 6.22 -1.01
CA ALA A 175 6.44 5.73 -1.72
C ALA A 175 7.47 5.14 -0.73
N SER A 176 7.74 3.85 -0.89
CA SER A 176 8.58 3.10 0.06
C SER A 176 9.99 3.66 0.15
N GLU A 177 10.56 4.10 -0.97
CA GLU A 177 11.90 4.69 -1.04
C GLU A 177 12.05 5.99 -0.24
N LEU A 178 10.95 6.69 0.00
CA LEU A 178 10.93 7.92 0.79
C LEU A 178 10.64 7.63 2.26
N LEU A 179 9.61 6.83 2.53
CA LEU A 179 9.16 6.57 3.90
C LEU A 179 10.18 5.77 4.69
N THR A 180 10.80 4.75 4.10
CA THR A 180 11.78 3.90 4.79
C THR A 180 13.04 4.63 5.23
N LYS A 181 13.44 5.69 4.51
CA LYS A 181 14.59 6.52 4.91
C LYS A 181 14.40 7.23 6.25
N GLY A 182 13.15 7.50 6.61
CA GLY A 182 12.83 8.17 7.86
C GLY A 182 12.39 7.22 8.98
N CYS A 183 12.34 5.92 8.72
CA CYS A 183 12.01 4.94 9.73
C CYS A 183 13.24 4.61 10.59
N THR A 184 13.07 4.56 11.90
CA THR A 184 14.10 4.15 12.86
C THR A 184 13.97 2.68 13.26
N HIS A 185 12.78 2.11 13.09
CA HIS A 185 12.45 0.73 13.44
C HIS A 185 11.62 0.09 12.33
N TYR A 186 11.68 -1.22 12.22
CA TYR A 186 10.78 -2.01 11.39
C TYR A 186 9.94 -2.94 12.26
N ALA A 187 8.72 -3.24 11.80
CA ALA A 187 7.87 -4.22 12.45
C ALA A 187 8.43 -5.63 12.19
N ALA A 188 8.78 -6.34 13.24
CA ALA A 188 9.10 -7.75 13.18
C ALA A 188 7.81 -8.57 13.20
N ASN A 189 7.85 -9.78 12.64
CA ASN A 189 6.71 -10.69 12.68
C ASN A 189 6.65 -11.42 14.04
N GLY A 190 6.57 -10.67 15.10
CA GLY A 190 6.49 -11.13 16.48
C GLY A 190 5.47 -10.30 17.27
N ALA A 191 5.07 -10.82 18.42
CA ALA A 191 4.22 -10.14 19.39
C ALA A 191 4.99 -9.88 20.69
N THR A 192 4.84 -8.70 21.22
CA THR A 192 5.39 -8.38 22.56
C THR A 192 4.52 -8.99 23.65
N ARG A 193 5.10 -9.25 24.83
CA ARG A 193 4.37 -9.77 26.01
C ARG A 193 3.16 -8.91 26.43
N GLY A 194 3.11 -7.65 25.98
CA GLY A 194 2.02 -6.70 26.23
C GLY A 194 0.97 -6.64 25.12
N GLY A 195 0.99 -7.54 24.14
CA GLY A 195 0.01 -7.56 23.03
C GLY A 195 0.25 -6.49 21.96
N GLY A 196 1.46 -5.95 21.84
CA GLY A 196 1.89 -5.03 20.78
C GLY A 196 2.65 -5.74 19.67
N VAL A 197 2.89 -5.03 18.57
CA VAL A 197 3.77 -5.50 17.49
C VAL A 197 5.21 -5.39 17.94
N GLU A 198 5.98 -6.45 17.76
CA GLU A 198 7.41 -6.44 17.99
C GLU A 198 8.09 -5.53 16.96
N THR A 199 9.01 -4.67 17.40
CA THR A 199 9.78 -3.79 16.53
C THR A 199 11.26 -3.94 16.78
N ALA A 200 12.06 -3.84 15.73
CA ALA A 200 13.51 -3.89 15.81
C ALA A 200 14.12 -2.63 15.15
N PRO A 201 15.27 -2.16 15.65
CA PRO A 201 15.91 -0.97 15.11
C PRO A 201 16.44 -1.21 13.69
N ILE A 202 16.40 -0.17 12.87
CA ILE A 202 16.99 -0.17 11.54
C ILE A 202 18.41 0.37 11.63
N GLY A 203 19.40 -0.55 11.60
CA GLY A 203 20.79 -0.21 11.41
C GLY A 203 21.13 -0.13 9.92
N LYS A 204 22.42 0.00 9.61
CA LYS A 204 22.90 0.11 8.22
C LYS A 204 22.58 -1.14 7.41
N ALA A 205 22.80 -2.33 7.97
CA ALA A 205 22.56 -3.60 7.28
C ALA A 205 21.06 -3.82 6.97
N GLU A 206 20.19 -3.50 7.91
CA GLU A 206 18.73 -3.58 7.75
C GLU A 206 18.25 -2.56 6.69
N GLY A 207 18.75 -1.33 6.73
CA GLY A 207 18.46 -0.29 5.75
C GLY A 207 18.89 -0.70 4.34
N ASP A 208 20.07 -1.29 4.19
CA ASP A 208 20.58 -1.81 2.91
C ASP A 208 19.71 -2.97 2.41
N SER A 209 19.27 -3.87 3.30
CA SER A 209 18.37 -5.00 2.97
C SER A 209 17.01 -4.51 2.49
N ILE A 210 16.40 -3.53 3.18
CA ILE A 210 15.13 -2.91 2.78
C ILE A 210 15.28 -2.25 1.40
N SER A 211 16.35 -1.47 1.21
CA SER A 211 16.64 -0.80 -0.07
C SER A 211 16.83 -1.79 -1.21
N CYS A 212 17.53 -2.91 -0.97
CA CYS A 212 17.70 -3.99 -1.93
C CYS A 212 16.35 -4.62 -2.30
N THR A 213 15.48 -4.85 -1.32
CA THR A 213 14.13 -5.39 -1.55
C THR A 213 13.29 -4.45 -2.41
N ILE A 214 13.30 -3.14 -2.12
CA ILE A 214 12.58 -2.13 -2.90
C ILE A 214 13.09 -2.10 -4.35
N LYS A 215 14.41 -2.10 -4.54
CA LYS A 215 15.05 -2.14 -5.88
C LYS A 215 14.69 -3.42 -6.63
N SER A 216 14.67 -4.56 -5.95
CA SER A 216 14.26 -5.83 -6.54
C SER A 216 12.83 -5.79 -7.04
N TYR A 217 11.88 -5.27 -6.26
CA TYR A 217 10.50 -5.10 -6.73
C TYR A 217 10.40 -4.11 -7.91
N ALA A 218 11.13 -3.01 -7.85
CA ALA A 218 11.16 -2.02 -8.92
C ALA A 218 11.73 -2.58 -10.24
N SER A 219 12.76 -3.45 -10.20
CA SER A 219 13.31 -4.11 -11.40
C SER A 219 12.30 -5.05 -12.08
N HIS A 220 11.27 -5.48 -11.35
CA HIS A 220 10.15 -6.24 -11.90
C HIS A 220 8.94 -5.35 -12.26
N ALA A 221 9.15 -4.04 -12.43
CA ALA A 221 8.13 -3.05 -12.74
C ALA A 221 6.99 -2.98 -11.71
N LEU A 222 7.23 -3.38 -10.46
CA LEU A 222 6.25 -3.28 -9.37
C LEU A 222 6.34 -1.91 -8.70
N ARG A 223 5.18 -1.31 -8.45
CA ARG A 223 5.08 -0.13 -7.59
C ARG A 223 5.12 -0.58 -6.13
N THR A 224 6.04 0.00 -5.36
CA THR A 224 6.20 -0.32 -3.94
C THR A 224 5.59 0.76 -3.06
N ILE A 225 4.86 0.33 -2.03
CA ILE A 225 4.20 1.19 -1.06
C ILE A 225 4.61 0.71 0.33
N ALA A 226 5.05 1.63 1.18
CA ALA A 226 5.29 1.36 2.60
C ALA A 226 4.08 1.77 3.43
N LEU A 227 3.77 0.97 4.44
CA LEU A 227 2.85 1.29 5.52
C LEU A 227 3.71 1.56 6.76
N CYS A 228 3.61 2.76 7.32
CA CYS A 228 4.39 3.16 8.48
C CYS A 228 3.46 3.75 9.55
N TYR A 229 3.90 3.75 10.80
CA TYR A 229 3.20 4.42 11.87
C TYR A 229 4.17 5.09 12.85
N ARG A 230 3.67 6.05 13.61
CA ARG A 230 4.40 6.69 14.70
C ARG A 230 3.43 7.03 15.83
N ASP A 231 3.82 6.70 17.03
CA ASP A 231 3.05 7.00 18.24
C ASP A 231 3.53 8.30 18.89
N PHE A 232 2.58 9.04 19.45
CA PHE A 232 2.81 10.30 20.17
C PHE A 232 2.04 10.27 21.48
N SER A 233 2.64 10.81 22.53
CA SER A 233 1.98 10.99 23.83
C SER A 233 0.88 12.04 23.77
N HIS A 234 1.07 13.08 22.96
CA HIS A 234 0.10 14.17 22.75
C HIS A 234 0.13 14.62 21.29
N TRP A 235 -0.98 15.20 20.85
CA TRP A 235 -1.13 15.79 19.52
C TRP A 235 -1.71 17.20 19.63
N PRO A 236 -1.18 18.23 18.96
CA PRO A 236 0.02 18.22 18.10
C PRO A 236 1.34 17.99 18.89
N PRO A 237 2.39 17.43 18.25
CA PRO A 237 3.69 17.25 18.89
C PRO A 237 4.35 18.61 19.15
N ASN A 238 5.18 18.68 20.19
CA ASN A 238 5.91 19.89 20.54
C ASN A 238 6.74 20.42 19.36
N GLY A 239 6.67 21.73 19.12
CA GLY A 239 7.36 22.38 18.01
C GLY A 239 6.70 22.25 16.64
N ALA A 240 5.55 21.58 16.56
CA ALA A 240 4.78 21.52 15.31
C ALA A 240 4.20 22.90 14.96
N ARG A 241 4.30 23.28 13.68
CA ARG A 241 3.59 24.46 13.17
C ARG A 241 2.14 24.10 12.93
N VAL A 242 1.26 24.73 13.68
CA VAL A 242 -0.19 24.52 13.63
C VAL A 242 -0.84 25.64 12.84
N THR A 243 -1.89 25.35 12.08
CA THR A 243 -2.76 26.35 11.43
C THR A 243 -3.71 26.96 12.44
N ASP A 244 -4.39 28.05 12.08
CA ASP A 244 -5.43 28.68 12.90
C ASP A 244 -6.58 27.69 13.26
N ASN A 245 -6.77 26.66 12.45
CA ASN A 245 -7.76 25.59 12.68
C ASN A 245 -7.21 24.42 13.52
N GLY A 246 -6.03 24.54 14.11
CA GLY A 246 -5.44 23.48 14.94
C GLY A 246 -4.78 22.32 14.16
N GLU A 247 -4.73 22.39 12.84
CA GLU A 247 -4.11 21.36 12.01
C GLU A 247 -2.60 21.55 11.87
N VAL A 248 -1.85 20.47 11.91
CA VAL A 248 -0.40 20.50 11.73
C VAL A 248 -0.05 20.72 10.26
N ARG A 249 0.54 21.87 9.92
CA ARG A 249 0.90 22.25 8.53
C ARG A 249 1.95 21.37 7.89
N LYS A 250 2.97 20.98 8.68
CA LYS A 250 4.01 20.04 8.25
C LYS A 250 4.13 18.99 9.33
N VAL A 251 3.63 17.81 9.05
CA VAL A 251 4.00 16.64 9.81
C VAL A 251 5.45 16.36 9.44
N PHE A 252 6.39 16.64 10.33
CA PHE A 252 7.75 16.15 10.21
C PHE A 252 7.69 14.62 10.37
N LEU A 253 7.52 13.94 9.25
CA LEU A 253 7.38 12.49 9.19
C LEU A 253 8.68 11.80 9.57
N PHE A 254 9.78 12.50 9.44
CA PHE A 254 11.12 11.99 9.59
C PHE A 254 11.82 12.87 10.61
N GLY A 255 12.43 12.23 11.58
CA GLY A 255 13.10 12.90 12.69
C GLY A 255 13.83 14.16 12.23
N THR A 256 13.46 15.29 12.81
CA THR A 256 14.40 16.39 12.85
C THR A 256 15.62 15.88 13.58
N PRO A 257 16.84 15.99 13.02
CA PRO A 257 18.00 15.98 13.88
C PRO A 257 17.75 17.09 14.92
N ASN A 258 17.95 16.76 16.18
CA ASN A 258 17.91 17.74 17.26
C ASN A 258 18.75 18.95 16.85
N VAL A 259 18.12 20.10 16.74
CA VAL A 259 18.74 21.40 16.96
C VAL A 259 18.12 21.93 18.22
#